data_6d663a55987f9cf7e92e3b9906769a36
#
_entry.id   6d663a55987f9cf7e92e3b9906769a36
#
_cell.length_a   1.000
_cell.length_b   1.000
_cell.length_c   1.000
_cell.angle_alpha   90.00
_cell.angle_beta   90.00
_cell.angle_gamma   90.00
#
_symmetry.space_group_name_H-M   'P 1'
#
loop_
_entity.id
_entity.type
_entity.pdbx_description
1 polymer ?
#
loop_
_entity_poly.entity_id
_entity_poly.type
_entity_poly.pdbx_seq_one_letter_code
_entity_poly.pdbx_strand_id
1 'polypeptide(L)'
;MAVVFDCSSSMAMFRKPYTTTSSVSFAFPPPSAVAGLLSAIIGLGNGASENGARADYWGALRGTHIALSILKPTRWLRAAVNFWNVKQPQNTPHIQVKHQFVASPKYRIYVEGGIEGQLRERLERGNFVYTPYLGVAYAIAQIDYLGACQPEPVTEKKFSVDSVLPWVEDGVTPDIPELDIIATGGVFSELVPFCLTEERALGESIKVVYSAKAGHPVFVKERGALNVSRCVGRDMEGIVAWFPEW
;
A
#
# COMPACT_ATOMS: atom_id res chain seq x y z
N MET A 1 12.60 11.59 -10.18
CA MET A 1 11.95 12.33 -9.04
C MET A 1 10.88 11.44 -8.46
N ALA A 2 10.51 11.64 -7.19
CA ALA A 2 9.41 10.90 -6.60
C ALA A 2 8.24 11.84 -6.28
N VAL A 3 7.04 11.48 -6.69
CA VAL A 3 5.78 12.15 -6.34
C VAL A 3 5.32 11.67 -4.98
N VAL A 4 4.88 12.60 -4.11
CA VAL A 4 4.50 12.28 -2.73
C VAL A 4 3.12 12.84 -2.41
N PHE A 5 2.28 12.01 -1.85
CA PHE A 5 0.95 12.41 -1.38
C PHE A 5 0.52 11.61 -0.16
N ASP A 6 -0.30 12.22 0.67
CA ASP A 6 -0.99 11.54 1.77
C ASP A 6 -2.35 11.05 1.29
N CYS A 7 -2.76 9.87 1.76
CA CYS A 7 -4.12 9.39 1.58
C CYS A 7 -4.73 9.00 2.93
N SER A 8 -5.97 9.41 3.14
CA SER A 8 -6.70 9.17 4.38
C SER A 8 -8.18 8.89 4.12
N SER A 9 -8.83 8.27 5.09
CA SER A 9 -10.28 8.02 5.06
C SER A 9 -10.80 7.88 6.50
N SER A 10 -12.12 7.88 6.67
CA SER A 10 -12.75 7.53 7.95
C SER A 10 -12.50 6.07 8.34
N MET A 11 -12.38 5.19 7.34
CA MET A 11 -12.07 3.77 7.51
C MET A 11 -11.36 3.22 6.27
N ALA A 12 -10.69 2.07 6.43
CA ALA A 12 -10.15 1.29 5.30
C ALA A 12 -10.31 -0.20 5.56
N MET A 13 -10.35 -1.01 4.51
CA MET A 13 -10.33 -2.46 4.62
C MET A 13 -9.56 -3.08 3.46
N PHE A 14 -8.37 -3.57 3.73
CA PHE A 14 -7.53 -4.29 2.78
C PHE A 14 -7.61 -5.77 3.09
N ARG A 15 -8.63 -6.44 2.55
CA ARG A 15 -8.98 -7.81 2.91
C ARG A 15 -7.83 -8.78 2.69
N LYS A 16 -7.52 -9.57 3.72
CA LYS A 16 -6.55 -10.67 3.62
C LYS A 16 -7.15 -11.82 2.79
N PRO A 17 -6.44 -12.31 1.75
CA PRO A 17 -7.02 -13.26 0.78
C PRO A 17 -7.37 -14.63 1.37
N TYR A 18 -6.75 -15.01 2.47
CA TYR A 18 -6.96 -16.31 3.13
C TYR A 18 -8.14 -16.31 4.13
N THR A 19 -8.90 -15.22 4.23
CA THR A 19 -10.05 -15.16 5.14
C THR A 19 -11.34 -15.50 4.41
N THR A 20 -12.12 -16.49 4.93
CA THR A 20 -13.32 -17.00 4.28
C THR A 20 -14.61 -16.46 4.89
N THR A 21 -14.81 -16.63 6.18
CA THR A 21 -16.08 -16.33 6.88
C THR A 21 -16.13 -14.95 7.54
N SER A 22 -14.97 -14.34 7.78
CA SER A 22 -14.86 -12.98 8.29
C SER A 22 -13.80 -12.23 7.49
N SER A 23 -14.04 -10.95 7.24
CA SER A 23 -13.09 -10.14 6.50
C SER A 23 -12.09 -9.50 7.47
N VAL A 24 -10.86 -10.00 7.47
CA VAL A 24 -9.73 -9.44 8.24
C VAL A 24 -8.92 -8.54 7.32
N SER A 25 -8.50 -7.39 7.80
CA SER A 25 -7.75 -6.40 7.04
C SER A 25 -6.24 -6.44 7.33
N PHE A 26 -5.44 -6.10 6.33
CA PHE A 26 -4.09 -5.60 6.56
C PHE A 26 -4.15 -4.23 7.24
N ALA A 27 -3.06 -3.85 7.92
CA ALA A 27 -2.94 -2.57 8.61
C ALA A 27 -2.75 -1.38 7.65
N PHE A 28 -2.33 -1.65 6.43
CA PHE A 28 -2.02 -0.66 5.39
C PHE A 28 -2.35 -1.25 4.01
N PRO A 29 -2.47 -0.40 2.95
CA PRO A 29 -2.71 -0.88 1.60
C PRO A 29 -1.52 -1.70 1.09
N PRO A 30 -1.69 -3.00 0.79
CA PRO A 30 -0.67 -3.77 0.09
C PRO A 30 -0.29 -3.11 -1.25
N PRO A 31 0.91 -3.39 -1.81
CA PRO A 31 1.30 -2.85 -3.12
C PRO A 31 0.24 -3.03 -4.21
N SER A 32 -0.43 -4.18 -4.26
CA SER A 32 -1.54 -4.41 -5.21
C SER A 32 -2.74 -3.47 -5.01
N ALA A 33 -3.02 -3.06 -3.77
CA ALA A 33 -4.08 -2.08 -3.50
C ALA A 33 -3.62 -0.65 -3.82
N VAL A 34 -2.33 -0.34 -3.61
CA VAL A 34 -1.73 0.93 -4.05
C VAL A 34 -1.77 1.03 -5.57
N ALA A 35 -1.44 -0.03 -6.31
CA ALA A 35 -1.57 -0.08 -7.76
C ALA A 35 -2.99 0.30 -8.24
N GLY A 36 -4.02 -0.26 -7.61
CA GLY A 36 -5.42 0.09 -7.89
C GLY A 36 -5.75 1.55 -7.56
N LEU A 37 -5.22 2.10 -6.47
CA LEU A 37 -5.40 3.49 -6.08
C LEU A 37 -4.76 4.45 -7.11
N LEU A 38 -3.51 4.19 -7.50
CA LEU A 38 -2.81 4.97 -8.52
C LEU A 38 -3.53 4.91 -9.87
N SER A 39 -3.97 3.71 -10.26
CA SER A 39 -4.74 3.50 -11.49
C SER A 39 -6.05 4.29 -11.50
N ALA A 40 -6.73 4.38 -10.35
CA ALA A 40 -7.95 5.18 -10.23
C ALA A 40 -7.67 6.69 -10.40
N ILE A 41 -6.59 7.20 -9.87
CA ILE A 41 -6.19 8.61 -9.98
C ILE A 41 -5.91 8.97 -11.44
N ILE A 42 -5.12 8.15 -12.15
CA ILE A 42 -4.68 8.45 -13.52
C ILE A 42 -5.64 7.95 -14.61
N GLY A 43 -6.61 7.10 -14.26
CA GLY A 43 -7.66 6.66 -15.18
C GLY A 43 -7.36 5.35 -15.91
N LEU A 44 -6.54 4.49 -15.35
CA LEU A 44 -6.34 3.15 -15.92
C LEU A 44 -7.50 2.23 -15.53
N GLY A 45 -8.19 1.71 -16.53
CA GLY A 45 -9.32 0.79 -16.34
C GLY A 45 -8.87 -0.57 -15.82
N ASN A 46 -9.68 -1.15 -14.95
CA ASN A 46 -9.44 -2.50 -14.45
C ASN A 46 -10.15 -3.60 -15.25
N GLY A 47 -10.80 -3.23 -16.36
CA GLY A 47 -11.56 -4.13 -17.22
C GLY A 47 -12.78 -4.79 -16.56
N ALA A 48 -13.20 -4.37 -15.36
CA ALA A 48 -14.26 -5.06 -14.61
C ALA A 48 -15.66 -4.96 -15.23
N SER A 49 -15.87 -4.02 -16.14
CA SER A 49 -17.15 -3.76 -16.81
C SER A 49 -17.37 -4.61 -18.05
N GLU A 50 -16.35 -5.31 -18.54
CA GLU A 50 -16.39 -6.06 -19.78
C GLU A 50 -16.31 -7.57 -19.51
N ASN A 51 -17.11 -8.37 -20.19
CA ASN A 51 -17.07 -9.82 -20.08
C ASN A 51 -15.72 -10.35 -20.59
N GLY A 52 -14.98 -11.04 -19.71
CA GLY A 52 -13.66 -11.59 -20.01
C GLY A 52 -12.54 -10.54 -20.09
N ALA A 53 -12.82 -9.30 -19.69
CA ALA A 53 -11.81 -8.25 -19.68
C ALA A 53 -10.73 -8.46 -18.64
N ARG A 54 -9.53 -8.13 -19.02
CA ARG A 54 -8.30 -8.30 -18.24
C ARG A 54 -7.93 -7.00 -17.53
N ALA A 55 -7.17 -7.12 -16.45
CA ALA A 55 -6.65 -5.98 -15.71
C ALA A 55 -5.33 -5.49 -16.36
N ASP A 56 -5.40 -4.96 -17.57
CA ASP A 56 -4.23 -4.58 -18.38
C ASP A 56 -3.43 -3.42 -17.79
N TYR A 57 -3.97 -2.75 -16.75
CA TYR A 57 -3.29 -1.63 -16.10
C TYR A 57 -1.95 -2.02 -15.48
N TRP A 58 -1.71 -3.30 -15.19
CA TRP A 58 -0.42 -3.77 -14.71
C TRP A 58 0.71 -3.50 -15.70
N GLY A 59 0.44 -3.64 -17.00
CA GLY A 59 1.40 -3.29 -18.04
C GLY A 59 1.78 -1.80 -18.05
N ALA A 60 0.83 -0.92 -17.74
CA ALA A 60 1.06 0.52 -17.67
C ALA A 60 1.83 0.96 -16.41
N LEU A 61 1.80 0.14 -15.35
CA LEU A 61 2.53 0.40 -14.10
C LEU A 61 4.00 -0.03 -14.13
N ARG A 62 4.46 -0.71 -15.18
CA ARG A 62 5.84 -1.17 -15.30
C ARG A 62 6.84 -0.03 -15.13
N GLY A 63 7.95 -0.32 -14.44
CA GLY A 63 8.99 0.68 -14.13
C GLY A 63 8.60 1.64 -13.01
N THR A 64 7.50 1.37 -12.30
CA THR A 64 7.07 2.18 -11.16
C THR A 64 7.51 1.54 -9.85
N HIS A 65 8.21 2.32 -9.03
CA HIS A 65 8.53 1.99 -7.65
C HIS A 65 7.61 2.74 -6.70
N ILE A 66 7.23 2.10 -5.62
CA ILE A 66 6.47 2.74 -4.54
C ILE A 66 7.17 2.57 -3.20
N ALA A 67 6.96 3.53 -2.30
CA ALA A 67 7.19 3.37 -0.88
C ALA A 67 5.97 3.86 -0.11
N LEU A 68 5.75 3.32 1.10
CA LEU A 68 4.56 3.60 1.88
C LEU A 68 4.90 3.76 3.37
N SER A 69 4.47 4.87 3.97
CA SER A 69 4.57 5.14 5.40
C SER A 69 3.21 5.10 6.08
N ILE A 70 3.16 4.53 7.28
CA ILE A 70 1.96 4.49 8.13
C ILE A 70 2.02 5.68 9.09
N LEU A 71 1.25 6.74 8.83
CA LEU A 71 1.34 8.00 9.57
C LEU A 71 0.55 8.02 10.88
N LYS A 72 -0.46 7.14 11.02
CA LYS A 72 -1.28 7.05 12.22
C LYS A 72 -1.28 5.65 12.81
N PRO A 73 -1.38 5.52 14.13
CA PRO A 73 -1.53 4.23 14.78
C PRO A 73 -2.70 3.43 14.22
N THR A 74 -2.46 2.15 13.91
CA THR A 74 -3.50 1.25 13.43
C THR A 74 -4.51 1.00 14.54
N ARG A 75 -5.73 1.47 14.35
CA ARG A 75 -6.87 1.23 15.23
C ARG A 75 -7.86 0.32 14.54
N TRP A 76 -8.19 -0.79 15.18
CA TRP A 76 -9.10 -1.76 14.63
C TRP A 76 -10.55 -1.46 15.02
N LEU A 77 -11.43 -1.32 14.04
CA LEU A 77 -12.87 -1.27 14.18
C LEU A 77 -13.45 -2.59 13.70
N ARG A 78 -14.18 -3.29 14.56
CA ARG A 78 -14.90 -4.51 14.19
C ARG A 78 -16.39 -4.20 14.08
N ALA A 79 -16.97 -4.48 12.93
CA ALA A 79 -18.39 -4.26 12.67
C ALA A 79 -18.99 -5.44 11.90
N ALA A 80 -20.27 -5.69 12.09
CA ALA A 80 -21.02 -6.60 11.24
C ALA A 80 -21.63 -5.79 10.09
N VAL A 81 -21.40 -6.23 8.86
CA VAL A 81 -21.96 -5.62 7.65
C VAL A 81 -23.00 -6.56 7.07
N ASN A 82 -24.18 -6.02 6.76
CA ASN A 82 -25.26 -6.77 6.16
C ASN A 82 -25.11 -6.80 4.63
N PHE A 83 -25.19 -7.98 4.05
CA PHE A 83 -25.18 -8.21 2.61
C PHE A 83 -26.44 -8.96 2.18
N TRP A 84 -26.80 -8.78 0.92
CA TRP A 84 -27.76 -9.65 0.27
C TRP A 84 -27.16 -11.05 0.07
N ASN A 85 -27.91 -12.08 0.45
CA ASN A 85 -27.51 -13.47 0.20
C ASN A 85 -27.89 -13.86 -1.22
N VAL A 86 -26.98 -13.61 -2.17
CA VAL A 86 -27.21 -13.95 -3.58
C VAL A 86 -27.26 -15.45 -3.86
N LYS A 87 -26.77 -16.31 -2.94
CA LYS A 87 -26.79 -17.76 -3.11
C LYS A 87 -28.13 -18.40 -2.73
N GLN A 88 -28.78 -17.85 -1.73
CA GLN A 88 -30.05 -18.37 -1.20
C GLN A 88 -31.01 -17.23 -0.83
N PRO A 89 -31.39 -16.35 -1.77
CA PRO A 89 -32.17 -15.15 -1.45
C PRO A 89 -33.56 -15.42 -0.93
N GLN A 90 -34.13 -16.58 -1.26
CA GLN A 90 -35.50 -16.96 -0.85
C GLN A 90 -35.55 -17.47 0.59
N ASN A 91 -34.51 -18.15 1.07
CA ASN A 91 -34.47 -18.74 2.40
C ASN A 91 -33.91 -17.81 3.47
N THR A 92 -32.84 -17.10 3.11
CA THR A 92 -32.15 -16.19 4.01
C THR A 92 -31.71 -14.98 3.20
N PRO A 93 -32.55 -13.94 3.06
CA PRO A 93 -32.29 -12.82 2.17
C PRO A 93 -31.08 -11.96 2.59
N HIS A 94 -30.77 -11.97 3.87
CA HIS A 94 -29.63 -11.19 4.41
C HIS A 94 -28.66 -12.09 5.15
N ILE A 95 -27.37 -11.80 4.96
CA ILE A 95 -26.29 -12.40 5.74
C ILE A 95 -25.50 -11.30 6.42
N GLN A 96 -25.07 -11.59 7.64
CA GLN A 96 -24.18 -10.71 8.41
C GLN A 96 -22.76 -11.23 8.35
N VAL A 97 -21.84 -10.41 7.87
CA VAL A 97 -20.42 -10.75 7.78
C VAL A 97 -19.62 -9.84 8.70
N LYS A 98 -18.84 -10.44 9.59
CA LYS A 98 -17.95 -9.69 10.48
C LYS A 98 -16.79 -9.12 9.67
N HIS A 99 -16.60 -7.81 9.74
CA HIS A 99 -15.51 -7.08 9.10
C HIS A 99 -14.60 -6.46 10.13
N GLN A 100 -13.31 -6.43 9.82
CA GLN A 100 -12.30 -5.69 10.54
C GLN A 100 -11.83 -4.55 9.65
N PHE A 101 -12.02 -3.33 10.11
CA PHE A 101 -11.58 -2.12 9.43
C PHE A 101 -10.41 -1.48 10.17
N VAL A 102 -9.60 -0.73 9.45
CA VAL A 102 -8.68 0.25 10.03
C VAL A 102 -9.45 1.56 10.19
N ALA A 103 -9.55 2.07 11.42
CA ALA A 103 -10.28 3.30 11.71
C ALA A 103 -9.39 4.52 11.51
N SER A 104 -9.90 5.51 10.77
CA SER A 104 -9.26 6.80 10.49
C SER A 104 -7.79 6.69 10.06
N PRO A 105 -7.46 5.81 9.09
CA PRO A 105 -6.09 5.63 8.63
C PRO A 105 -5.55 6.88 7.93
N LYS A 106 -4.23 7.03 7.97
CA LYS A 106 -3.51 7.99 7.14
C LYS A 106 -2.19 7.36 6.71
N TYR A 107 -1.95 7.35 5.41
CA TYR A 107 -0.76 6.79 4.80
C TYR A 107 -0.10 7.84 3.91
N ARG A 108 1.23 7.80 3.80
CA ARG A 108 2.00 8.56 2.82
C ARG A 108 2.52 7.61 1.77
N ILE A 109 2.30 7.96 0.52
CA ILE A 109 2.70 7.16 -0.64
C ILE A 109 3.71 7.97 -1.44
N TYR A 110 4.80 7.31 -1.78
CA TYR A 110 5.86 7.81 -2.65
C TYR A 110 5.84 6.99 -3.93
N VAL A 111 5.94 7.66 -5.07
CA VAL A 111 5.90 7.01 -6.39
C VAL A 111 7.02 7.55 -7.26
N GLU A 112 7.88 6.67 -7.76
CA GLU A 112 9.00 7.00 -8.61
C GLU A 112 8.97 6.17 -9.90
N GLY A 113 9.37 6.78 -11.03
CA GLY A 113 9.44 6.12 -12.33
C GLY A 113 8.07 5.86 -12.96
N GLY A 114 8.05 5.11 -14.04
CA GLY A 114 6.85 4.67 -14.76
C GLY A 114 5.78 5.75 -14.94
N ILE A 115 4.74 5.68 -14.13
CA ILE A 115 3.56 6.56 -14.20
C ILE A 115 3.75 7.92 -13.49
N GLU A 116 4.91 8.22 -12.90
CA GLU A 116 5.16 9.41 -12.07
C GLU A 116 4.65 10.71 -12.69
N GLY A 117 4.95 10.94 -13.96
CA GLY A 117 4.60 12.17 -14.66
C GLY A 117 3.08 12.37 -14.79
N GLN A 118 2.36 11.33 -15.17
CA GLN A 118 0.89 11.36 -15.27
C GLN A 118 0.24 11.52 -13.89
N LEU A 119 0.76 10.83 -12.90
CA LEU A 119 0.28 10.90 -11.51
C LEU A 119 0.45 12.33 -10.96
N ARG A 120 1.63 12.94 -11.16
CA ARG A 120 1.90 14.30 -10.73
C ARG A 120 0.91 15.29 -11.31
N GLU A 121 0.68 15.23 -12.62
CA GLU A 121 -0.28 16.13 -13.30
C GLU A 121 -1.68 16.04 -12.70
N ARG A 122 -2.16 14.83 -12.40
CA ARG A 122 -3.47 14.60 -11.80
C ARG A 122 -3.57 15.11 -10.36
N LEU A 123 -2.53 14.87 -9.56
CA LEU A 123 -2.47 15.30 -8.17
C LEU A 123 -2.38 16.82 -8.04
N GLU A 124 -1.56 17.49 -8.87
CA GLU A 124 -1.43 18.95 -8.90
C GLU A 124 -2.76 19.65 -9.23
N ARG A 125 -3.54 19.05 -10.13
CA ARG A 125 -4.85 19.58 -10.54
C ARG A 125 -5.99 19.17 -9.61
N GLY A 126 -5.77 18.20 -8.72
CA GLY A 126 -6.84 17.59 -7.93
C GLY A 126 -7.93 16.92 -8.77
N ASN A 127 -7.60 16.49 -9.98
CA ASN A 127 -8.55 15.94 -10.95
C ASN A 127 -8.31 14.44 -11.17
N PHE A 128 -9.03 13.62 -10.44
CA PHE A 128 -8.95 12.16 -10.49
C PHE A 128 -9.99 11.61 -11.48
N VAL A 129 -9.58 10.60 -12.28
CA VAL A 129 -10.48 10.01 -13.28
C VAL A 129 -11.56 9.16 -12.64
N TYR A 130 -11.15 8.32 -11.68
CA TYR A 130 -12.08 7.53 -10.88
C TYR A 130 -11.96 7.94 -9.41
N THR A 131 -13.05 7.77 -8.65
CA THR A 131 -13.04 8.04 -7.22
C THR A 131 -12.07 7.10 -6.50
N PRO A 132 -10.98 7.61 -5.90
CA PRO A 132 -10.07 6.77 -5.15
C PRO A 132 -10.70 6.31 -3.84
N TYR A 133 -10.41 5.06 -3.41
CA TYR A 133 -10.89 4.51 -2.16
C TYR A 133 -9.86 3.56 -1.51
N LEU A 134 -9.97 3.34 -0.21
CA LEU A 134 -9.04 2.52 0.56
C LEU A 134 -9.59 1.10 0.77
N GLY A 135 -9.44 0.27 -0.25
CA GLY A 135 -9.72 -1.16 -0.26
C GLY A 135 -11.19 -1.53 -0.49
N VAL A 136 -12.16 -0.77 0.02
CA VAL A 136 -13.60 -0.96 -0.21
C VAL A 136 -14.24 0.32 -0.74
N ALA A 137 -15.18 0.20 -1.67
CA ALA A 137 -15.71 1.33 -2.44
C ALA A 137 -16.32 2.46 -1.59
N TYR A 138 -16.87 2.14 -0.43
CA TYR A 138 -17.43 3.13 0.50
C TYR A 138 -16.39 3.80 1.42
N ALA A 139 -15.14 3.37 1.38
CA ALA A 139 -14.02 4.01 2.09
C ALA A 139 -13.31 5.02 1.17
N ILE A 140 -14.04 6.05 0.76
CA ILE A 140 -13.53 7.08 -0.15
C ILE A 140 -12.28 7.72 0.44
N ALA A 141 -11.23 7.80 -0.37
CA ALA A 141 -9.96 8.37 0.03
C ALA A 141 -9.93 9.88 -0.19
N GLN A 142 -9.50 10.61 0.83
CA GLN A 142 -9.00 11.96 0.69
C GLN A 142 -7.54 11.90 0.30
N ILE A 143 -7.16 12.63 -0.74
CA ILE A 143 -5.80 12.69 -1.27
C ILE A 143 -5.28 14.11 -1.07
N ASP A 144 -4.15 14.23 -0.38
CA ASP A 144 -3.47 15.49 -0.11
C ASP A 144 -2.09 15.45 -0.81
N TYR A 145 -1.94 16.16 -1.93
CA TYR A 145 -0.67 16.24 -2.66
C TYR A 145 0.35 17.08 -1.91
N LEU A 146 1.54 16.52 -1.67
CA LEU A 146 2.62 17.19 -0.93
C LEU A 146 3.72 17.76 -1.83
N GLY A 147 3.76 17.36 -3.10
CA GLY A 147 4.78 17.77 -4.04
C GLY A 147 5.64 16.60 -4.51
N ALA A 148 6.80 16.92 -5.06
CA ALA A 148 7.79 15.95 -5.48
C ALA A 148 9.09 16.15 -4.72
N CYS A 149 9.86 15.08 -4.52
CA CYS A 149 11.19 15.09 -3.96
C CYS A 149 12.20 14.45 -4.92
N GLN A 150 13.47 14.78 -4.75
CA GLN A 150 14.56 14.06 -5.39
C GLN A 150 15.03 12.99 -4.41
N PRO A 151 14.85 11.68 -4.72
CA PRO A 151 15.43 10.64 -3.89
C PRO A 151 16.94 10.68 -3.92
N GLU A 152 17.56 10.74 -2.75
CA GLU A 152 19.01 10.74 -2.58
C GLU A 152 19.47 9.43 -1.94
N PRO A 153 20.62 8.87 -2.36
CA PRO A 153 21.13 7.64 -1.78
C PRO A 153 21.49 7.84 -0.31
N VAL A 154 21.13 6.88 0.52
CA VAL A 154 21.52 6.81 1.93
C VAL A 154 22.92 6.23 2.02
N THR A 155 23.84 6.95 2.62
CA THR A 155 25.27 6.56 2.76
C THR A 155 25.61 6.05 4.16
N GLU A 156 24.77 6.34 5.13
CA GLU A 156 24.95 5.94 6.52
C GLU A 156 24.82 4.41 6.68
N LYS A 157 25.68 3.82 7.49
CA LYS A 157 25.58 2.39 7.84
C LYS A 157 24.36 2.07 8.73
N LYS A 158 24.08 3.00 9.66
CA LYS A 158 22.92 2.88 10.58
C LYS A 158 22.00 4.05 10.31
N PHE A 159 20.74 3.75 10.07
CA PHE A 159 19.72 4.75 9.75
C PHE A 159 18.35 4.28 10.24
N SER A 160 17.38 5.15 10.17
CA SER A 160 15.99 4.81 10.45
C SER A 160 15.14 4.98 9.20
N VAL A 161 14.21 4.05 8.97
CA VAL A 161 13.32 4.06 7.81
C VAL A 161 11.90 4.36 8.27
N ASP A 162 11.27 5.35 7.65
CA ASP A 162 9.93 5.84 8.01
C ASP A 162 8.81 5.14 7.25
N SER A 163 9.15 4.20 6.37
CA SER A 163 8.21 3.43 5.57
C SER A 163 8.17 1.95 5.96
N VAL A 164 7.19 1.24 5.41
CA VAL A 164 7.16 -0.21 5.39
C VAL A 164 8.39 -0.72 4.62
N LEU A 165 9.06 -1.73 5.17
CA LEU A 165 10.26 -2.34 4.59
C LEU A 165 9.86 -3.56 3.76
N PRO A 166 10.07 -3.59 2.44
CA PRO A 166 9.98 -4.81 1.67
C PRO A 166 11.14 -5.73 2.03
N TRP A 167 10.83 -7.00 2.27
CA TRP A 167 11.81 -8.02 2.63
C TRP A 167 11.99 -8.94 1.45
N VAL A 168 12.99 -8.64 0.62
CA VAL A 168 13.30 -9.44 -0.56
C VAL A 168 14.30 -10.53 -0.15
N GLU A 169 13.93 -11.78 -0.32
CA GLU A 169 14.82 -12.93 -0.14
C GLU A 169 15.27 -13.40 -1.52
N ASP A 170 16.45 -12.97 -1.97
CA ASP A 170 17.09 -13.55 -3.15
C ASP A 170 17.64 -14.94 -2.77
N GLY A 171 17.11 -16.00 -3.38
CA GLY A 171 17.28 -17.39 -2.97
C GLY A 171 18.70 -17.98 -3.01
N VAL A 172 19.75 -17.18 -3.21
CA VAL A 172 21.15 -17.69 -3.33
C VAL A 172 22.01 -17.29 -2.13
N THR A 173 21.90 -16.09 -1.63
CA THR A 173 22.47 -15.62 -0.35
C THR A 173 21.61 -14.45 0.10
N PRO A 174 20.76 -14.62 1.12
CA PRO A 174 19.91 -13.54 1.55
C PRO A 174 20.80 -12.45 2.18
N ASP A 175 20.97 -11.35 1.45
CA ASP A 175 21.54 -10.12 2.00
C ASP A 175 20.45 -9.45 2.85
N ILE A 176 20.16 -10.11 3.99
CA ILE A 176 19.04 -9.75 4.88
C ILE A 176 19.45 -8.52 5.69
N PRO A 177 18.61 -7.46 5.72
CA PRO A 177 18.90 -6.31 6.55
C PRO A 177 18.88 -6.69 8.04
N GLU A 178 19.86 -6.18 8.81
CA GLU A 178 19.85 -6.31 10.27
C GLU A 178 19.06 -5.15 10.89
N LEU A 179 18.00 -5.48 11.62
CA LEU A 179 17.14 -4.50 12.29
C LEU A 179 17.49 -4.37 13.78
N ASP A 180 17.41 -3.16 14.31
CA ASP A 180 17.42 -2.93 15.76
C ASP A 180 15.98 -2.97 16.30
N ILE A 181 15.53 -4.17 16.63
CA ILE A 181 14.17 -4.42 17.14
C ILE A 181 13.92 -3.70 18.47
N ILE A 182 14.97 -3.59 19.30
CA ILE A 182 14.85 -2.93 20.62
C ILE A 182 14.67 -1.42 20.43
N ALA A 183 15.51 -0.79 19.62
CA ALA A 183 15.40 0.63 19.32
C ALA A 183 14.07 0.97 18.60
N THR A 184 13.62 0.08 17.70
CA THR A 184 12.31 0.21 17.02
C THR A 184 11.13 0.06 17.99
N GLY A 185 11.31 -0.67 19.10
CA GLY A 185 10.23 -0.95 20.06
C GLY A 185 9.27 -2.04 19.59
N GLY A 186 9.73 -2.93 18.72
CA GLY A 186 9.01 -4.06 18.14
C GLY A 186 8.66 -3.86 16.67
N VAL A 187 8.55 -4.97 15.95
CA VAL A 187 8.20 -4.99 14.54
C VAL A 187 7.12 -6.04 14.27
N PHE A 188 6.29 -5.77 13.27
CA PHE A 188 5.42 -6.76 12.65
C PHE A 188 6.02 -7.23 11.34
N SER A 189 5.81 -8.50 11.01
CA SER A 189 6.13 -9.07 9.72
C SER A 189 4.88 -9.69 9.11
N GLU A 190 4.58 -9.35 7.87
CA GLU A 190 3.42 -9.87 7.13
C GLU A 190 3.80 -10.23 5.69
N LEU A 191 3.10 -11.21 5.12
CA LEU A 191 3.14 -11.51 3.69
C LEU A 191 1.95 -10.80 3.04
N VAL A 192 2.24 -9.89 2.11
CA VAL A 192 1.20 -9.06 1.46
C VAL A 192 1.17 -9.29 -0.06
N PRO A 193 0.01 -9.17 -0.72
CA PRO A 193 -0.07 -9.21 -2.17
C PRO A 193 0.76 -8.08 -2.80
N PHE A 194 1.73 -8.47 -3.65
CA PHE A 194 2.57 -7.51 -4.37
C PHE A 194 1.92 -7.12 -5.69
N CYS A 195 1.61 -8.09 -6.53
CA CYS A 195 0.89 -7.88 -7.77
C CYS A 195 -0.21 -8.92 -7.99
N LEU A 196 -1.12 -8.64 -8.90
CA LEU A 196 -2.12 -9.58 -9.41
C LEU A 196 -1.81 -9.91 -10.86
N THR A 197 -2.30 -11.06 -11.33
CA THR A 197 -2.28 -11.36 -12.77
C THR A 197 -3.32 -10.51 -13.50
N GLU A 198 -3.24 -10.46 -14.82
CA GLU A 198 -4.25 -9.79 -15.66
C GLU A 198 -5.65 -10.39 -15.46
N GLU A 199 -5.74 -11.68 -15.11
CA GLU A 199 -6.99 -12.37 -14.75
C GLU A 199 -7.44 -12.07 -13.31
N ARG A 200 -6.77 -11.17 -12.60
CA ARG A 200 -7.03 -10.76 -11.20
C ARG A 200 -6.83 -11.85 -10.16
N ALA A 201 -6.10 -12.87 -10.49
CA ALA A 201 -5.62 -13.83 -9.50
C ALA A 201 -4.42 -13.24 -8.74
N LEU A 202 -4.13 -13.77 -7.56
CA LEU A 202 -2.91 -13.42 -6.84
C LEU A 202 -1.70 -13.89 -7.66
N GLY A 203 -0.88 -12.94 -8.11
CA GLY A 203 0.38 -13.19 -8.80
C GLY A 203 1.49 -13.45 -7.78
N GLU A 204 2.10 -12.37 -7.32
CA GLU A 204 3.20 -12.44 -6.36
C GLU A 204 2.82 -11.85 -5.01
N SER A 205 3.46 -12.37 -3.98
CA SER A 205 3.39 -11.83 -2.62
C SER A 205 4.78 -11.46 -2.15
N ILE A 206 4.88 -10.40 -1.36
CA ILE A 206 6.12 -9.94 -0.78
C ILE A 206 6.01 -9.92 0.74
N LYS A 207 7.06 -10.37 1.42
CA LYS A 207 7.19 -10.23 2.86
C LYS A 207 7.55 -8.79 3.18
N VAL A 208 6.95 -8.24 4.21
CA VAL A 208 7.21 -6.87 4.66
C VAL A 208 7.43 -6.82 6.16
N VAL A 209 8.19 -5.82 6.59
CA VAL A 209 8.41 -5.52 8.00
C VAL A 209 8.07 -4.06 8.26
N TYR A 210 7.41 -3.79 9.36
CA TYR A 210 7.06 -2.43 9.77
C TYR A 210 7.02 -2.30 11.28
N SER A 211 7.17 -1.07 11.79
CA SER A 211 7.16 -0.81 13.23
C SER A 211 5.83 -1.21 13.87
N ALA A 212 5.89 -1.83 15.03
CA ALA A 212 4.72 -2.10 15.84
C ALA A 212 4.07 -0.82 16.39
N LYS A 213 4.85 0.27 16.45
CA LYS A 213 4.40 1.60 16.82
C LYS A 213 4.29 2.45 15.57
N ALA A 214 3.07 2.68 15.08
CA ALA A 214 2.85 3.52 13.90
C ALA A 214 3.40 4.94 14.10
N GLY A 215 3.97 5.48 13.03
CA GLY A 215 4.68 6.76 13.07
C GLY A 215 6.08 6.70 13.70
N HIS A 216 6.51 5.51 14.16
CA HIS A 216 7.88 5.28 14.57
C HIS A 216 8.68 4.64 13.44
N PRO A 217 9.90 5.08 13.21
CA PRO A 217 10.76 4.49 12.18
C PRO A 217 11.23 3.09 12.59
N VAL A 218 11.59 2.29 11.61
CA VAL A 218 12.33 1.04 11.80
C VAL A 218 13.83 1.35 11.78
N PHE A 219 14.53 1.04 12.85
CA PHE A 219 15.97 1.23 12.93
C PHE A 219 16.72 0.08 12.26
N VAL A 220 17.61 0.41 11.34
CA VAL A 220 18.41 -0.51 10.55
C VAL A 220 19.87 -0.40 10.96
N LYS A 221 20.49 -1.53 11.32
CA LYS A 221 21.92 -1.64 11.65
C LYS A 221 22.77 -1.94 10.43
N GLU A 222 22.26 -2.83 9.56
CA GLU A 222 22.87 -3.15 8.28
C GLU A 222 21.81 -3.14 7.19
N ARG A 223 22.14 -2.50 6.07
CA ARG A 223 21.19 -2.22 4.99
C ARG A 223 20.70 -3.49 4.29
N GLY A 224 21.58 -4.47 4.11
CA GLY A 224 21.29 -5.64 3.27
C GLY A 224 20.83 -5.21 1.85
N ALA A 225 19.93 -5.98 1.28
CA ALA A 225 19.36 -5.74 -0.05
C ALA A 225 18.30 -4.61 -0.10
N LEU A 226 18.10 -3.84 0.99
CA LEU A 226 17.12 -2.75 1.00
C LEU A 226 17.48 -1.66 -0.02
N ASN A 227 16.55 -1.36 -0.91
CA ASN A 227 16.60 -0.17 -1.74
C ASN A 227 16.01 1.00 -0.94
N VAL A 228 16.86 1.90 -0.45
CA VAL A 228 16.47 3.02 0.41
C VAL A 228 16.96 4.34 -0.16
N SER A 229 16.13 5.37 0.00
CA SER A 229 16.48 6.74 -0.37
C SER A 229 16.03 7.74 0.69
N ARG A 230 16.77 8.81 0.84
CA ARG A 230 16.35 9.99 1.58
C ARG A 230 15.46 10.85 0.68
N CYS A 231 14.27 11.11 1.11
CA CYS A 231 13.33 11.99 0.43
C CYS A 231 13.17 13.27 1.24
N VAL A 232 13.57 14.40 0.64
CA VAL A 232 13.44 15.73 1.23
C VAL A 232 12.57 16.59 0.33
N GLY A 233 11.52 17.16 0.87
CA GLY A 233 10.59 18.06 0.20
C GLY A 233 10.12 19.15 1.15
N ARG A 234 9.20 20.01 0.69
CA ARG A 234 8.77 21.20 1.42
C ARG A 234 8.23 20.90 2.83
N ASP A 235 7.42 19.84 2.96
CA ASP A 235 6.76 19.46 4.23
C ASP A 235 7.02 17.97 4.55
N MET A 236 8.14 17.44 4.06
CA MET A 236 8.49 16.05 4.26
C MET A 236 10.01 15.88 4.29
N GLU A 237 10.46 15.09 5.24
CA GLU A 237 11.82 14.57 5.33
C GLU A 237 11.75 13.16 5.91
N GLY A 238 12.50 12.23 5.33
CA GLY A 238 12.58 10.87 5.84
C GLY A 238 13.33 9.93 4.91
N ILE A 239 13.71 8.79 5.43
CA ILE A 239 14.27 7.70 4.65
C ILE A 239 13.17 6.69 4.37
N VAL A 240 12.99 6.35 3.10
CA VAL A 240 12.00 5.37 2.67
C VAL A 240 12.66 4.16 2.02
N ALA A 241 12.06 3.00 2.17
CA ALA A 241 12.42 1.78 1.48
C ALA A 241 11.46 1.55 0.31
N TRP A 242 12.02 1.37 -0.87
CA TRP A 242 11.28 1.17 -2.10
C TRP A 242 10.91 -0.30 -2.27
N PHE A 243 9.67 -0.56 -2.60
CA PHE A 243 9.27 -1.85 -3.12
C PHE A 243 9.96 -2.11 -4.47
N PRO A 244 10.14 -3.38 -4.89
CA PRO A 244 10.54 -3.70 -6.25
C PRO A 244 9.63 -3.00 -7.27
N GLU A 245 10.13 -2.82 -8.49
CA GLU A 245 9.29 -2.28 -9.56
C GLU A 245 8.18 -3.26 -9.96
N TRP A 246 7.07 -2.73 -10.43
CA TRP A 246 6.01 -3.52 -11.04
C TRP A 246 6.32 -3.87 -12.50
#